data_98f89552588a8224b674583ec570dd7e
#
_entry.id   98f89552588a8224b674583ec570dd7e
#
_cell.length_a   1.000
_cell.length_b   1.000
_cell.length_c   1.000
_cell.angle_alpha   90.00
_cell.angle_beta   90.00
_cell.angle_gamma   90.00
#
_symmetry.space_group_name_H-M   'P 1'
#
loop_
_entity.id
_entity.type
_entity.pdbx_description
1 polymer ?
#
loop_
_entity_poly.entity_id
_entity_poly.type
_entity_poly.pdbx_seq_one_letter_code
_entity_poly.pdbx_strand_id
1 'polypeptide(L)'
;MEIAKAVGEWSKDPSTKIGAVAVGSKGQILAQGYNGFARGILDTEERYNDRPTKYKYIVHAEQNLIYNATYNGVSLDGSTLYVTGLPVCSECAKGVIQVGIRRVYMPKDFDIKGWSESWELSASMFKEADVYYEFI
;
A
#
# COMPACT_ATOMS: atom_id res chain seq x y z
N MET A 1 -12.89 2.54 -0.24
CA MET A 1 -12.42 1.14 -0.20
C MET A 1 -12.70 0.35 -1.47
N GLU A 2 -13.84 0.51 -2.09
CA GLU A 2 -14.19 -0.19 -3.35
C GLU A 2 -13.21 0.12 -4.49
N ILE A 3 -12.80 1.38 -4.63
CA ILE A 3 -11.83 1.77 -5.65
C ILE A 3 -10.47 1.11 -5.38
N ALA A 4 -10.05 1.04 -4.12
CA ALA A 4 -8.81 0.37 -3.76
C ALA A 4 -8.87 -1.13 -4.10
N LYS A 5 -10.01 -1.78 -3.89
CA LYS A 5 -10.21 -3.18 -4.30
C LYS A 5 -10.10 -3.33 -5.81
N ALA A 6 -10.75 -2.46 -6.57
CA ALA A 6 -10.69 -2.49 -8.03
C ALA A 6 -9.26 -2.29 -8.54
N VAL A 7 -8.51 -1.38 -7.95
CA VAL A 7 -7.10 -1.16 -8.29
C VAL A 7 -6.27 -2.42 -7.98
N GLY A 8 -6.54 -3.07 -6.85
CA GLY A 8 -5.85 -4.30 -6.47
C GLY A 8 -6.02 -5.43 -7.48
N GLU A 9 -7.17 -5.48 -8.16
CA GLU A 9 -7.42 -6.50 -9.19
C GLU A 9 -6.48 -6.38 -10.39
N TRP A 10 -5.84 -5.23 -10.57
CA TRP A 10 -4.84 -5.05 -11.63
C TRP A 10 -3.52 -5.74 -11.34
N SER A 11 -3.28 -6.16 -10.10
CA SER A 11 -2.06 -6.88 -9.73
C SER A 11 -1.97 -8.22 -10.47
N LYS A 12 -0.79 -8.54 -10.96
CA LYS A 12 -0.49 -9.82 -11.62
C LYS A 12 -0.05 -10.90 -10.64
N ASP A 13 0.07 -10.54 -9.36
CA ASP A 13 0.43 -11.49 -8.30
C ASP A 13 -0.67 -12.55 -8.18
N PRO A 14 -0.36 -13.85 -8.39
CA PRO A 14 -1.37 -14.89 -8.34
C PRO A 14 -1.85 -15.23 -6.93
N SER A 15 -1.10 -14.87 -5.89
CA SER A 15 -1.42 -15.26 -4.52
C SER A 15 -2.02 -14.12 -3.69
N THR A 16 -1.57 -12.89 -3.87
CA THR A 16 -1.99 -11.76 -3.05
C THR A 16 -2.16 -10.52 -3.90
N LYS A 17 -3.34 -9.92 -3.84
CA LYS A 17 -3.65 -8.70 -4.59
C LYS A 17 -3.98 -7.59 -3.62
N ILE A 18 -3.14 -6.57 -3.60
CA ILE A 18 -3.27 -5.42 -2.72
C ILE A 18 -3.49 -4.18 -3.59
N GLY A 19 -4.48 -3.39 -3.22
CA GLY A 19 -4.73 -2.10 -3.88
C GLY A 19 -4.65 -0.97 -2.87
N ALA A 20 -4.19 0.19 -3.32
CA ALA A 20 -4.07 1.37 -2.49
C ALA A 20 -4.53 2.60 -3.27
N VAL A 21 -5.28 3.48 -2.63
CA VAL A 21 -5.75 4.74 -3.21
C VAL A 21 -5.57 5.86 -2.20
N ALA A 22 -5.02 6.98 -2.65
CA ALA A 22 -4.89 8.18 -1.84
C ALA A 22 -5.94 9.21 -2.29
N VAL A 23 -6.68 9.75 -1.32
CA VAL A 23 -7.76 10.70 -1.57
C VAL A 23 -7.42 12.02 -0.88
N GLY A 24 -7.54 13.11 -1.62
CA GLY A 24 -7.28 14.45 -1.12
C GLY A 24 -8.43 15.03 -0.30
N SER A 25 -8.21 16.21 0.28
CA SER A 25 -9.17 16.88 1.15
C SER A 25 -10.50 17.23 0.47
N LYS A 26 -10.51 17.26 -0.86
CA LYS A 26 -11.74 17.58 -1.64
C LYS A 26 -12.39 16.33 -2.23
N GLY A 27 -11.98 15.14 -1.78
CA GLY A 27 -12.50 13.87 -2.27
C GLY A 27 -11.89 13.40 -3.60
N GLN A 28 -10.90 14.12 -4.12
CA GLN A 28 -10.24 13.76 -5.37
C GLN A 28 -9.24 12.63 -5.17
N ILE A 29 -9.15 11.73 -6.15
CA ILE A 29 -8.12 10.68 -6.15
C ILE A 29 -6.79 11.31 -6.56
N LEU A 30 -5.79 11.22 -5.70
CA LEU A 30 -4.48 11.79 -5.94
C LEU A 30 -3.53 10.79 -6.59
N ALA A 31 -3.59 9.54 -6.18
CA ALA A 31 -2.72 8.49 -6.68
C ALA A 31 -3.32 7.13 -6.34
N GLN A 32 -2.88 6.12 -7.07
CA GLN A 32 -3.23 4.73 -6.80
C GLN A 32 -1.98 3.86 -7.00
N GLY A 33 -2.04 2.67 -6.41
CA GLY A 33 -0.98 1.68 -6.55
C GLY A 33 -1.49 0.28 -6.27
N TYR A 34 -0.85 -0.69 -6.86
CA TYR A 34 -1.09 -2.10 -6.58
C TYR A 34 0.26 -2.80 -6.49
N ASN A 35 0.29 -3.95 -5.83
CA ASN A 35 1.54 -4.69 -5.67
C ASN A 35 1.98 -5.28 -7.01
N GLY A 36 3.26 -5.11 -7.31
CA GLY A 36 3.82 -5.57 -8.57
C GLY A 36 5.30 -5.24 -8.68
N PHE A 37 5.90 -5.61 -9.80
CA PHE A 37 7.30 -5.31 -10.06
C PHE A 37 7.45 -3.88 -10.61
N ALA A 38 8.66 -3.35 -10.52
CA ALA A 38 8.94 -2.01 -11.00
C ALA A 38 8.74 -1.89 -12.52
N ARG A 39 8.50 -0.67 -13.00
CA ARG A 39 8.35 -0.40 -14.44
C ARG A 39 9.55 -0.92 -15.21
N GLY A 40 9.28 -1.60 -16.33
CA GLY A 40 10.32 -2.15 -17.18
C GLY A 40 10.86 -3.50 -16.74
N ILE A 41 10.43 -3.99 -15.58
CA ILE A 41 10.81 -5.32 -15.10
C ILE A 41 9.75 -6.31 -15.55
N LEU A 42 10.17 -7.45 -16.09
CA LEU A 42 9.26 -8.47 -16.63
C LEU A 42 8.46 -9.14 -15.52
N ASP A 43 7.14 -9.15 -15.68
CA ASP A 43 6.19 -9.78 -14.76
C ASP A 43 6.00 -11.26 -15.10
N THR A 44 7.04 -12.06 -14.97
CA THR A 44 6.96 -13.48 -15.32
C THR A 44 6.30 -14.29 -14.19
N GLU A 45 5.55 -15.33 -14.57
CA GLU A 45 4.96 -16.24 -13.59
C GLU A 45 6.03 -16.93 -12.77
N GLU A 46 7.18 -17.24 -13.38
CA GLU A 46 8.31 -17.86 -12.69
C GLU A 46 8.78 -17.02 -11.50
N ARG A 47 8.87 -15.70 -11.68
CA ARG A 47 9.27 -14.79 -10.62
C ARG A 47 8.23 -14.71 -9.52
N TYR A 48 6.94 -14.68 -9.85
CA TYR A 48 5.87 -14.65 -8.86
C TYR A 48 5.73 -15.97 -8.11
N ASN A 49 5.99 -17.09 -8.75
CA ASN A 49 5.82 -18.42 -8.13
C ASN A 49 6.99 -18.84 -7.25
N ASP A 50 8.15 -18.22 -7.41
CA ASP A 50 9.30 -18.48 -6.54
C ASP A 50 9.35 -17.39 -5.45
N ARG A 51 8.90 -17.72 -4.24
CA ARG A 51 8.78 -16.76 -3.14
C ARG A 51 10.06 -15.96 -2.85
N PRO A 52 11.23 -16.57 -2.74
CA PRO A 52 12.45 -15.79 -2.52
C PRO A 52 12.72 -14.77 -3.63
N THR A 53 12.47 -15.16 -4.89
CA THR A 53 12.62 -14.27 -6.04
C THR A 53 11.55 -13.17 -6.02
N LYS A 54 10.29 -13.55 -5.80
CA LYS A 54 9.18 -12.60 -5.71
C LYS A 54 9.49 -11.50 -4.68
N TYR A 55 9.93 -11.88 -3.50
CA TYR A 55 10.20 -10.90 -2.43
C TYR A 55 11.35 -9.93 -2.77
N LYS A 56 12.23 -10.31 -3.66
CA LYS A 56 13.30 -9.43 -4.12
C LYS A 56 12.82 -8.39 -5.14
N TYR A 57 11.84 -8.76 -5.96
CA TYR A 57 11.35 -7.90 -7.04
C TYR A 57 10.09 -7.10 -6.69
N ILE A 58 9.30 -7.57 -5.74
CA ILE A 58 7.97 -7.01 -5.48
C ILE A 58 8.06 -5.62 -4.85
N VAL A 59 7.22 -4.71 -5.33
CA VAL A 59 6.99 -3.41 -4.72
C VAL A 59 5.56 -3.45 -4.16
N HIS A 60 5.40 -3.09 -2.90
CA HIS A 60 4.10 -3.08 -2.25
C HIS A 60 3.19 -2.01 -2.83
N ALA A 61 1.89 -2.21 -2.71
CA ALA A 61 0.89 -1.29 -3.25
C ALA A 61 1.07 0.15 -2.72
N GLU A 62 1.32 0.28 -1.43
CA GLU A 62 1.51 1.58 -0.78
C GLU A 62 2.75 2.31 -1.32
N GLN A 63 3.84 1.58 -1.52
CA GLN A 63 5.06 2.14 -2.13
C GLN A 63 4.81 2.54 -3.58
N ASN A 64 4.12 1.69 -4.34
CA ASN A 64 3.78 2.02 -5.73
C ASN A 64 2.89 3.25 -5.82
N LEU A 65 1.96 3.42 -4.88
CA LEU A 65 1.15 4.62 -4.79
C LEU A 65 2.02 5.86 -4.59
N ILE A 66 2.97 5.80 -3.67
CA ILE A 66 3.90 6.90 -3.39
C ILE A 66 4.76 7.21 -4.63
N TYR A 67 5.30 6.17 -5.27
CA TYR A 67 6.11 6.35 -6.48
C TYR A 67 5.28 6.91 -7.63
N ASN A 68 4.03 6.47 -7.79
CA ASN A 68 3.13 7.01 -8.81
C ASN A 68 2.84 8.50 -8.58
N ALA A 69 2.61 8.88 -7.32
CA ALA A 69 2.42 10.28 -6.98
C ALA A 69 3.65 11.11 -7.33
N THR A 70 4.84 10.63 -6.95
CA THR A 70 6.10 11.29 -7.27
C THR A 70 6.32 11.40 -8.78
N TYR A 71 6.06 10.31 -9.49
CA TYR A 71 6.21 10.25 -10.95
C TYR A 71 5.33 11.27 -11.67
N ASN A 72 4.14 11.52 -11.13
CA ASN A 72 3.17 12.46 -11.70
C ASN A 72 3.25 13.87 -11.09
N GLY A 73 4.16 14.11 -10.16
CA GLY A 73 4.32 15.42 -9.52
C GLY A 73 3.17 15.78 -8.59
N VAL A 74 2.53 14.80 -7.96
CA VAL A 74 1.38 15.01 -7.08
C VAL A 74 1.81 14.90 -5.62
N SER A 75 1.46 15.91 -4.81
CA SER A 75 1.69 15.88 -3.37
C SER A 75 0.63 15.02 -2.67
N LEU A 76 1.08 14.18 -1.74
CA LEU A 76 0.19 13.38 -0.90
C LEU A 76 -0.03 14.00 0.48
N ASP A 77 0.52 15.18 0.71
CA ASP A 77 0.43 15.84 2.02
C ASP A 77 -1.04 16.08 2.43
N GLY A 78 -1.37 15.66 3.64
CA GLY A 78 -2.71 15.80 4.19
C GLY A 78 -3.74 14.82 3.65
N SER A 79 -3.35 13.87 2.82
CA SER A 79 -4.29 12.94 2.19
C SER A 79 -4.69 11.77 3.09
N THR A 80 -5.70 11.03 2.62
CA THR A 80 -6.21 9.81 3.25
C THR A 80 -5.86 8.63 2.36
N LEU A 81 -5.30 7.58 2.95
CA LEU A 81 -4.92 6.35 2.26
C LEU A 81 -5.94 5.25 2.56
N TYR A 82 -6.39 4.58 1.51
CA TYR A 82 -7.23 3.36 1.61
C TYR A 82 -6.42 2.20 1.04
N VAL A 83 -6.26 1.14 1.83
CA VAL A 83 -5.50 -0.06 1.43
C VAL A 83 -6.38 -1.29 1.59
N THR A 84 -6.32 -2.21 0.64
CA THR A 84 -7.02 -3.50 0.72
C THR A 84 -6.04 -4.65 0.88
N GLY A 85 -6.55 -5.80 1.28
CA GLY A 85 -5.79 -7.04 1.37
C GLY A 85 -5.10 -7.24 2.71
N LEU A 86 -4.11 -6.46 3.01
CA LEU A 86 -3.31 -6.57 4.23
C LEU A 86 -3.11 -5.20 4.88
N PRO A 87 -2.92 -5.15 6.21
CA PRO A 87 -2.52 -3.91 6.86
C PRO A 87 -1.16 -3.42 6.37
N VAL A 88 -0.92 -2.13 6.52
CA VAL A 88 0.34 -1.50 6.10
C VAL A 88 1.51 -2.09 6.89
N CYS A 89 2.51 -2.61 6.19
CA CYS A 89 3.70 -3.13 6.85
C CYS A 89 4.61 -1.99 7.36
N SER A 90 5.55 -2.33 8.23
CA SER A 90 6.41 -1.34 8.87
C SER A 90 7.25 -0.54 7.88
N GLU A 91 7.73 -1.15 6.82
CA GLU A 91 8.50 -0.44 5.79
C GLU A 91 7.63 0.58 5.03
N CYS A 92 6.40 0.18 4.67
CA CYS A 92 5.47 1.08 3.99
C CYS A 92 4.99 2.19 4.91
N ALA A 93 4.80 1.91 6.19
CA ALA A 93 4.38 2.91 7.18
C ALA A 93 5.33 4.10 7.24
N LYS A 94 6.62 3.86 7.14
CA LYS A 94 7.62 4.93 7.12
C LYS A 94 7.40 5.88 5.94
N GLY A 95 7.18 5.33 4.76
CA GLY A 95 6.90 6.12 3.56
C GLY A 95 5.59 6.89 3.66
N VAL A 96 4.55 6.24 4.18
CA VAL A 96 3.24 6.86 4.41
C VAL A 96 3.38 8.10 5.30
N ILE A 97 4.14 7.98 6.37
CA ILE A 97 4.39 9.10 7.29
C ILE A 97 5.19 10.21 6.59
N GLN A 98 6.26 9.84 5.90
CA GLN A 98 7.18 10.80 5.28
C GLN A 98 6.52 11.66 4.20
N VAL A 99 5.55 11.11 3.46
CA VAL A 99 4.85 11.86 2.40
C VAL A 99 3.67 12.68 2.92
N GLY A 100 3.40 12.64 4.22
CA GLY A 100 2.39 13.49 4.85
C GLY A 100 0.97 12.95 4.81
N ILE A 101 0.77 11.65 4.56
CA ILE A 101 -0.55 11.02 4.66
C ILE A 101 -0.98 11.08 6.13
N ARG A 102 -2.21 11.52 6.38
CA ARG A 102 -2.71 11.78 7.74
C ARG A 102 -3.66 10.72 8.26
N ARG A 103 -4.32 9.99 7.38
CA ARG A 103 -5.31 8.98 7.74
C ARG A 103 -5.11 7.74 6.90
N VAL A 104 -5.24 6.57 7.54
CA VAL A 104 -5.08 5.28 6.86
C VAL A 104 -6.27 4.40 7.21
N TYR A 105 -7.00 3.93 6.20
CA TYR A 105 -8.08 2.98 6.35
C TYR A 105 -7.69 1.65 5.75
N MET A 106 -7.89 0.58 6.50
CA MET A 106 -7.48 -0.78 6.15
C MET A 106 -8.65 -1.74 6.31
N PRO A 107 -8.64 -2.91 5.64
CA PRO A 107 -9.75 -3.85 5.74
C PRO A 107 -9.77 -4.53 7.11
N LYS A 108 -10.98 -4.78 7.63
CA LYS A 108 -11.16 -5.61 8.84
C LYS A 108 -10.88 -7.08 8.57
N ASP A 109 -11.19 -7.50 7.36
CA ASP A 109 -11.14 -8.89 6.95
C ASP A 109 -9.81 -9.19 6.27
N PHE A 110 -8.84 -9.58 7.07
CA PHE A 110 -7.51 -9.96 6.58
C PHE A 110 -6.93 -11.06 7.47
N ASP A 111 -6.06 -11.88 6.87
CA ASP A 111 -5.30 -12.89 7.61
C ASP A 111 -3.99 -12.27 8.09
N ILE A 112 -3.88 -12.07 9.41
CA ILE A 112 -2.71 -11.46 10.03
C ILE A 112 -1.60 -12.46 10.35
N LYS A 113 -1.80 -13.73 10.03
CA LYS A 113 -0.85 -14.78 10.37
C LYS A 113 0.52 -14.48 9.79
N GLY A 114 1.50 -14.23 10.67
CA GLY A 114 2.84 -13.82 10.27
C GLY A 114 3.00 -12.33 9.97
N TRP A 115 1.92 -11.53 10.07
CA TRP A 115 1.93 -10.10 9.77
C TRP A 115 1.86 -9.21 11.02
N SER A 116 1.45 -9.78 12.16
CA SER A 116 1.14 -9.03 13.38
C SER A 116 2.29 -8.18 13.91
N GLU A 117 3.52 -8.70 13.90
CA GLU A 117 4.68 -7.97 14.41
C GLU A 117 4.97 -6.72 13.58
N SER A 118 4.93 -6.85 12.25
CA SER A 118 5.12 -5.71 11.35
C SER A 118 4.02 -4.68 11.53
N TRP A 119 2.77 -5.14 11.64
CA TRP A 119 1.63 -4.24 11.86
C TRP A 119 1.72 -3.52 13.21
N GLU A 120 2.11 -4.22 14.28
CA GLU A 120 2.27 -3.60 15.59
C GLU A 120 3.28 -2.45 15.56
N LEU A 121 4.37 -2.63 14.84
CA LEU A 121 5.36 -1.59 14.65
C LEU A 121 4.79 -0.42 13.82
N SER A 122 4.05 -0.73 12.75
CA SER A 122 3.35 0.30 11.97
C SER A 122 2.41 1.12 12.83
N ALA A 123 1.58 0.45 13.64
CA ALA A 123 0.64 1.11 14.54
C ALA A 123 1.35 2.01 15.55
N SER A 124 2.46 1.55 16.09
CA SER A 124 3.29 2.34 17.02
C SER A 124 3.82 3.60 16.34
N MET A 125 4.34 3.47 15.13
CA MET A 125 4.86 4.61 14.37
C MET A 125 3.74 5.60 13.99
N PHE A 126 2.57 5.10 13.58
CA PHE A 126 1.44 5.97 13.25
C PHE A 126 0.98 6.78 14.47
N LYS A 127 0.91 6.15 15.64
CA LYS A 127 0.54 6.85 16.89
C LYS A 127 1.56 7.95 17.23
N GLU A 128 2.84 7.63 17.15
CA GLU A 128 3.90 8.58 17.46
C GLU A 128 3.92 9.75 16.47
N ALA A 129 3.65 9.49 15.19
CA ALA A 129 3.63 10.51 14.13
C ALA A 129 2.28 11.22 13.98
N ASP A 130 1.30 10.90 14.83
CA ASP A 130 -0.05 11.47 14.79
C ASP A 130 -0.77 11.19 13.46
N VAL A 131 -0.63 9.97 12.96
CA VAL A 131 -1.38 9.46 11.81
C VAL A 131 -2.54 8.61 12.32
N TYR A 132 -3.75 9.02 11.99
CA TYR A 132 -4.96 8.27 12.37
C TYR A 132 -5.08 7.01 11.51
N TYR A 133 -5.46 5.89 12.13
CA TYR A 133 -5.76 4.67 11.37
C TYR A 133 -7.01 3.98 11.90
N GLU A 134 -7.69 3.27 11.03
CA GLU A 134 -8.91 2.55 11.37
C GLU A 134 -9.08 1.35 10.44
N PHE A 135 -9.60 0.26 10.98
CA PHE A 135 -10.01 -0.91 10.21
C PHE A 135 -11.50 -0.80 9.90
N ILE A 136 -11.83 -0.89 8.63
CA ILE A 136 -13.21 -0.73 8.15
C ILE A 136 -13.70 -1.91 7.29
#